data_4be0cca4f1056c56ae8817c29ffef171
#
_entry.id   4be0cca4f1056c56ae8817c29ffef171
#
_cell.length_a   1.000
_cell.length_b   1.000
_cell.length_c   1.000
_cell.angle_alpha   90.00
_cell.angle_beta   90.00
_cell.angle_gamma   90.00
#
_symmetry.space_group_name_H-M   'P 1'
#
loop_
_entity.id
_entity.type
_entity.pdbx_description
1 polymer ?
#
loop_
_entity_poly.entity_id
_entity_poly.type
_entity_poly.pdbx_seq_one_letter_code
_entity_poly.pdbx_strand_id
1 'polypeptide(L)'
;MGSQDYSFKAQLAEQHSSLEKDRSRSSADVYYSASNGFAVPNPYESQRAGENGSLLLQDFHLVDLISHFDRERIPERVVHAKGSGAHGVFECTDPIPNLTMANLFSEKGKKCPVTVRFSTVGGESGSHDLARDPRGFSVKFRTEDGNWDLVANNTPVFFLRDPAKFPHFIHTQKRDPSTHLTHADDATLFWDYLSQNPESIHQVMILMGDRGIPDGYRFMHGYSGHSMKLVNKDGEWVYCQIHLKSLQGTKFITQEDSANYSPDYSQKDLYEAIEKGDYPKWSVEIQTMTPQEAEDLWETQKINVLDLTHIWPQGQFPRRKIGEFTLNENAVNYFAEVEQVAFSPSHLVPGIEPSADPVLQSRLFSYPDTHRHRLGANYHQLPVNAARTMCPFGNFQRDGPMAFYNQGARPNYLSSIDPISLPRRAP
;
A
#
# COMPACT_ATOMS: atom_id res chain seq x y z
N MET A 1 19.84 -25.43 -8.70
CA MET A 1 18.91 -24.32 -8.98
C MET A 1 19.50 -23.10 -8.29
N GLY A 2 19.85 -22.04 -9.05
CA GLY A 2 20.34 -20.80 -8.43
C GLY A 2 19.27 -20.19 -7.55
N SER A 3 19.66 -19.59 -6.43
CA SER A 3 18.71 -18.87 -5.56
C SER A 3 18.10 -17.71 -6.37
N GLN A 4 16.79 -17.72 -6.52
CA GLN A 4 16.07 -16.61 -7.17
C GLN A 4 16.22 -15.37 -6.28
N ASP A 5 16.67 -14.26 -6.86
CA ASP A 5 16.75 -12.98 -6.16
C ASP A 5 15.36 -12.34 -6.11
N TYR A 6 14.84 -12.12 -4.90
CA TYR A 6 13.53 -11.54 -4.65
C TYR A 6 13.58 -10.05 -4.27
N SER A 7 14.74 -9.40 -4.40
CA SER A 7 14.86 -7.98 -4.11
C SER A 7 14.02 -7.14 -5.10
N PHE A 8 13.62 -5.96 -4.65
CA PHE A 8 12.96 -4.99 -5.55
C PHE A 8 13.90 -4.56 -6.69
N LYS A 9 15.18 -4.50 -6.40
CA LYS A 9 16.23 -4.27 -7.39
C LYS A 9 16.24 -5.31 -8.51
N ALA A 10 16.17 -6.60 -8.17
CA ALA A 10 16.10 -7.67 -9.18
C ALA A 10 14.81 -7.61 -9.99
N GLN A 11 13.69 -7.24 -9.36
CA GLN A 11 12.41 -7.01 -10.04
C GLN A 11 12.50 -5.86 -11.05
N LEU A 12 13.14 -4.75 -10.68
CA LEU A 12 13.36 -3.63 -11.61
C LEU A 12 14.24 -4.04 -12.79
N ALA A 13 15.29 -4.82 -12.53
CA ALA A 13 16.18 -5.32 -13.59
C ALA A 13 15.45 -6.23 -14.59
N GLU A 14 14.51 -7.04 -14.11
CA GLU A 14 13.66 -7.88 -14.95
C GLU A 14 12.69 -7.06 -15.81
N GLN A 15 12.07 -6.03 -15.23
CA GLN A 15 11.07 -5.20 -15.91
C GLN A 15 11.71 -4.12 -16.79
N HIS A 16 12.81 -3.54 -16.33
CA HIS A 16 13.45 -2.37 -16.93
C HIS A 16 14.96 -2.38 -16.65
N SER A 17 15.71 -3.09 -17.43
CA SER A 17 17.17 -3.22 -17.23
C SER A 17 17.94 -1.89 -17.20
N SER A 18 17.40 -0.83 -17.80
CA SER A 18 17.99 0.51 -17.71
C SER A 18 17.86 1.13 -16.32
N LEU A 19 16.73 0.91 -15.64
CA LEU A 19 16.48 1.47 -14.30
C LEU A 19 17.36 0.82 -13.23
N GLU A 20 17.74 -0.44 -13.42
CA GLU A 20 18.71 -1.09 -12.54
C GLU A 20 20.05 -0.37 -12.54
N LYS A 21 20.52 0.06 -13.71
CA LYS A 21 21.77 0.83 -13.83
C LYS A 21 21.68 2.16 -13.10
N ASP A 22 20.50 2.82 -13.16
CA ASP A 22 20.31 4.10 -12.50
C ASP A 22 20.29 3.96 -10.97
N ARG A 23 19.74 2.88 -10.44
CA ARG A 23 19.78 2.58 -8.99
C ARG A 23 21.20 2.43 -8.44
N SER A 24 22.09 1.87 -9.23
CA SER A 24 23.46 1.52 -8.82
C SER A 24 24.50 2.58 -9.16
N ARG A 25 24.15 3.65 -9.89
CA ARG A 25 25.12 4.68 -10.30
C ARG A 25 25.70 5.42 -9.12
N SER A 26 27.02 5.57 -9.12
CA SER A 26 27.69 6.52 -8.24
C SER A 26 27.61 7.93 -8.83
N SER A 27 27.73 8.94 -7.99
CA SER A 27 27.73 10.35 -8.42
C SER A 27 28.90 10.69 -9.38
N ALA A 28 29.97 9.90 -9.37
CA ALA A 28 31.14 10.09 -10.24
C ALA A 28 30.87 9.76 -11.72
N ASP A 29 29.83 8.98 -11.98
CA ASP A 29 29.49 8.50 -13.32
C ASP A 29 28.34 9.30 -13.97
N VAL A 30 27.88 10.37 -13.32
CA VAL A 30 26.73 11.17 -13.76
C VAL A 30 27.17 12.54 -14.23
N TYR A 31 26.81 12.88 -15.48
CA TYR A 31 26.95 14.24 -16.01
C TYR A 31 25.65 15.02 -15.78
N TYR A 32 25.79 16.30 -15.37
CA TYR A 32 24.63 17.17 -15.31
C TYR A 32 24.13 17.51 -16.72
N SER A 33 22.87 17.29 -16.99
CA SER A 33 22.28 17.47 -18.33
C SER A 33 20.88 18.10 -18.27
N ALA A 34 20.48 18.75 -19.35
CA ALA A 34 19.09 19.13 -19.60
C ALA A 34 18.24 17.87 -19.92
N SER A 35 16.92 18.03 -19.99
CA SER A 35 15.96 16.94 -20.20
C SER A 35 16.18 16.11 -21.48
N ASN A 36 16.77 16.73 -22.52
CA ASN A 36 17.12 16.06 -23.79
C ASN A 36 18.50 15.36 -23.78
N GLY A 37 19.19 15.31 -22.63
CA GLY A 37 20.51 14.70 -22.48
C GLY A 37 21.70 15.60 -22.85
N PHE A 38 21.47 16.86 -23.20
CA PHE A 38 22.55 17.82 -23.48
C PHE A 38 23.29 18.16 -22.20
N ALA A 39 24.62 18.02 -22.21
CA ALA A 39 25.46 18.34 -21.04
C ALA A 39 25.44 19.85 -20.76
N VAL A 40 25.13 20.22 -19.53
CA VAL A 40 25.07 21.63 -19.07
C VAL A 40 26.35 21.95 -18.29
N PRO A 41 27.25 22.77 -18.83
CA PRO A 41 28.55 23.04 -18.19
C PRO A 41 28.42 23.91 -16.95
N ASN A 42 27.43 24.79 -16.88
CA ASN A 42 27.23 25.70 -15.78
C ASN A 42 25.76 25.77 -15.33
N PRO A 43 25.30 24.81 -14.49
CA PRO A 43 23.90 24.67 -14.13
C PRO A 43 23.36 25.79 -13.19
N TYR A 44 24.23 26.61 -12.61
CA TYR A 44 23.82 27.68 -11.71
C TYR A 44 23.79 29.08 -12.38
N GLU A 45 24.10 29.17 -13.67
CA GLU A 45 24.05 30.41 -14.42
C GLU A 45 23.05 30.38 -15.55
N SER A 46 22.09 31.30 -15.51
CA SER A 46 21.14 31.51 -16.57
C SER A 46 21.75 32.38 -17.70
N GLN A 47 21.40 32.11 -18.95
CA GLN A 47 21.83 32.89 -20.10
C GLN A 47 21.19 34.28 -20.09
N ARG A 48 21.99 35.31 -20.27
CA ARG A 48 21.58 36.73 -20.22
C ARG A 48 22.09 37.52 -21.43
N ALA A 49 21.42 38.61 -21.73
CA ALA A 49 21.85 39.58 -22.71
C ALA A 49 22.88 40.56 -22.08
N GLY A 50 24.09 40.08 -21.78
CA GLY A 50 25.12 40.80 -21.04
C GLY A 50 25.01 40.65 -19.52
N GLU A 51 25.96 41.18 -18.76
CA GLU A 51 26.14 40.95 -17.31
C GLU A 51 24.89 41.27 -16.48
N ASN A 52 24.19 42.35 -16.78
CA ASN A 52 22.99 42.81 -16.08
C ASN A 52 21.75 42.83 -16.98
N GLY A 53 21.80 42.11 -18.11
CA GLY A 53 20.71 42.06 -19.08
C GLY A 53 19.59 41.06 -18.73
N SER A 54 18.56 41.09 -19.55
CA SER A 54 17.42 40.16 -19.44
C SER A 54 17.84 38.72 -19.70
N LEU A 55 17.12 37.77 -19.08
CA LEU A 55 17.25 36.35 -19.37
C LEU A 55 16.89 36.06 -20.83
N LEU A 56 17.58 35.12 -21.43
CA LEU A 56 17.32 34.69 -22.80
C LEU A 56 16.32 33.53 -22.85
N LEU A 57 15.33 33.66 -23.68
CA LEU A 57 14.30 32.62 -23.87
C LEU A 57 14.87 31.30 -24.45
N GLN A 58 16.04 31.36 -25.05
CA GLN A 58 16.78 30.19 -25.56
C GLN A 58 17.54 29.40 -24.47
N ASP A 59 17.45 29.81 -23.22
CA ASP A 59 17.98 29.04 -22.10
C ASP A 59 17.07 27.83 -21.77
N PHE A 60 17.18 26.78 -22.57
CA PHE A 60 16.37 25.58 -22.44
C PHE A 60 16.57 24.87 -21.09
N HIS A 61 17.79 24.97 -20.53
CA HIS A 61 18.05 24.40 -19.21
C HIS A 61 17.22 25.09 -18.14
N LEU A 62 17.20 26.42 -18.11
CA LEU A 62 16.40 27.18 -17.15
C LEU A 62 14.91 26.89 -17.30
N VAL A 63 14.42 26.84 -18.55
CA VAL A 63 13.00 26.54 -18.84
C VAL A 63 12.63 25.15 -18.33
N ASP A 64 13.43 24.13 -18.61
CA ASP A 64 13.19 22.74 -18.15
C ASP A 64 13.22 22.66 -16.63
N LEU A 65 14.24 23.25 -16.00
CA LEU A 65 14.43 23.23 -14.55
C LEU A 65 13.24 23.83 -13.82
N ILE A 66 12.82 25.03 -14.18
CA ILE A 66 11.68 25.70 -13.53
C ILE A 66 10.37 25.01 -13.84
N SER A 67 10.15 24.60 -15.08
CA SER A 67 8.94 23.88 -15.47
C SER A 67 8.76 22.55 -14.72
N HIS A 68 9.87 21.83 -14.49
CA HIS A 68 9.84 20.59 -13.71
C HIS A 68 9.58 20.89 -12.22
N PHE A 69 10.32 21.84 -11.65
CA PHE A 69 10.19 22.26 -10.26
C PHE A 69 8.74 22.63 -9.90
N ASP A 70 8.06 23.40 -10.76
CA ASP A 70 6.67 23.80 -10.55
C ASP A 70 5.68 22.60 -10.47
N ARG A 71 6.12 21.41 -10.89
CA ARG A 71 5.29 20.18 -11.00
C ARG A 71 5.85 18.98 -10.23
N GLU A 72 6.77 19.21 -9.31
CA GLU A 72 7.38 18.13 -8.49
C GLU A 72 6.43 17.53 -7.47
N ARG A 73 5.27 18.12 -7.27
CA ARG A 73 4.26 17.62 -6.35
C ARG A 73 3.11 16.96 -7.09
N ILE A 74 2.68 15.80 -6.55
CA ILE A 74 1.42 15.15 -6.90
C ILE A 74 0.43 15.37 -5.75
N PRO A 75 -0.90 15.25 -5.96
CA PRO A 75 -1.86 15.28 -4.87
C PRO A 75 -1.49 14.25 -3.81
N GLU A 76 -1.46 14.65 -2.55
CA GLU A 76 -1.27 13.68 -1.47
C GLU A 76 -2.50 12.77 -1.34
N ARG A 77 -2.33 11.61 -0.69
CA ARG A 77 -3.46 10.73 -0.39
C ARG A 77 -4.45 11.45 0.50
N VAL A 78 -5.76 11.33 0.23
CA VAL A 78 -6.82 11.97 1.02
C VAL A 78 -6.79 11.54 2.49
N VAL A 79 -6.39 10.30 2.73
CA VAL A 79 -6.01 9.74 4.03
C VAL A 79 -4.71 8.95 3.85
N HIS A 80 -3.96 8.73 4.93
CA HIS A 80 -2.66 8.07 4.88
C HIS A 80 -1.57 8.85 4.13
N ALA A 81 -1.62 10.18 4.14
CA ALA A 81 -0.65 11.03 3.43
C ALA A 81 0.77 10.87 3.99
N LYS A 82 0.91 10.97 5.32
CA LYS A 82 2.19 10.71 6.02
C LYS A 82 2.44 9.21 6.14
N GLY A 83 3.60 8.75 5.68
CA GLY A 83 3.93 7.33 5.76
C GLY A 83 5.34 7.00 5.31
N SER A 84 5.71 5.75 5.50
CA SER A 84 7.03 5.19 5.19
C SER A 84 6.86 3.84 4.50
N GLY A 85 7.84 3.43 3.70
CA GLY A 85 7.80 2.16 2.99
C GLY A 85 9.15 1.48 2.92
N ALA A 86 9.10 0.17 2.69
CA ALA A 86 10.27 -0.66 2.48
C ALA A 86 9.90 -1.88 1.63
N HIS A 87 10.92 -2.55 1.11
CA HIS A 87 10.79 -3.76 0.32
C HIS A 87 11.28 -4.98 1.11
N GLY A 88 10.86 -6.16 0.68
CA GLY A 88 11.27 -7.39 1.33
C GLY A 88 10.77 -8.63 0.63
N VAL A 89 10.74 -9.73 1.35
CA VAL A 89 10.36 -11.05 0.83
C VAL A 89 9.35 -11.71 1.76
N PHE A 90 8.28 -12.24 1.18
CA PHE A 90 7.36 -13.17 1.81
C PHE A 90 7.80 -14.61 1.54
N GLU A 91 7.60 -15.50 2.53
CA GLU A 91 7.76 -16.94 2.41
C GLU A 91 6.55 -17.68 2.99
N CYS A 92 5.97 -18.60 2.20
CA CYS A 92 4.92 -19.52 2.67
C CYS A 92 5.56 -20.60 3.57
N THR A 93 5.15 -20.65 4.82
CA THR A 93 5.69 -21.61 5.81
C THR A 93 4.78 -22.82 6.04
N ASP A 94 3.47 -22.64 5.85
CA ASP A 94 2.46 -23.66 6.00
C ASP A 94 1.40 -23.53 4.88
N PRO A 95 1.51 -24.33 3.81
CA PRO A 95 0.65 -24.21 2.63
C PRO A 95 -0.82 -24.57 2.91
N ILE A 96 -1.73 -23.94 2.16
CA ILE A 96 -3.17 -24.09 2.31
C ILE A 96 -3.90 -24.37 0.98
N PRO A 97 -3.45 -25.31 0.13
CA PRO A 97 -4.06 -25.57 -1.18
C PRO A 97 -5.50 -26.09 -1.10
N ASN A 98 -5.91 -26.62 0.04
CA ASN A 98 -7.29 -27.02 0.35
C ASN A 98 -8.23 -25.83 0.58
N LEU A 99 -7.73 -24.66 0.90
CA LEU A 99 -8.51 -23.45 1.16
C LEU A 99 -8.49 -22.47 0.00
N THR A 100 -7.38 -22.40 -0.75
CA THR A 100 -7.23 -21.46 -1.85
C THR A 100 -6.41 -22.03 -2.99
N MET A 101 -6.79 -21.70 -4.22
CA MET A 101 -6.01 -22.00 -5.40
C MET A 101 -4.87 -21.00 -5.65
N ALA A 102 -4.74 -19.95 -4.83
CA ALA A 102 -3.69 -18.94 -4.98
C ALA A 102 -2.30 -19.61 -4.94
N ASN A 103 -1.56 -19.43 -6.04
CA ASN A 103 -0.30 -20.14 -6.24
C ASN A 103 0.74 -19.82 -5.13
N LEU A 104 0.69 -18.61 -4.58
CA LEU A 104 1.56 -18.19 -3.47
C LEU A 104 1.49 -19.12 -2.24
N PHE A 105 0.33 -19.74 -1.99
CA PHE A 105 0.07 -20.61 -0.84
C PHE A 105 0.03 -22.11 -1.19
N SER A 106 0.51 -22.50 -2.37
CA SER A 106 0.43 -23.87 -2.87
C SER A 106 1.40 -24.83 -2.22
N GLU A 107 2.60 -24.34 -1.84
CA GLU A 107 3.66 -25.18 -1.28
C GLU A 107 4.55 -24.43 -0.30
N LYS A 108 5.17 -25.19 0.62
CA LYS A 108 6.08 -24.66 1.63
C LYS A 108 7.38 -24.14 0.98
N GLY A 109 7.84 -23.00 1.46
CA GLY A 109 9.08 -22.37 0.98
C GLY A 109 8.88 -21.49 -0.26
N LYS A 110 7.66 -21.41 -0.79
CA LYS A 110 7.36 -20.50 -1.91
C LYS A 110 7.50 -19.05 -1.48
N LYS A 111 8.15 -18.25 -2.33
CA LYS A 111 8.50 -16.86 -2.02
C LYS A 111 7.97 -15.90 -3.08
N CYS A 112 7.72 -14.67 -2.66
CA CYS A 112 7.53 -13.55 -3.58
C CYS A 112 8.08 -12.25 -2.98
N PRO A 113 8.49 -11.28 -3.81
CA PRO A 113 8.83 -9.95 -3.35
C PRO A 113 7.62 -9.27 -2.73
N VAL A 114 7.85 -8.44 -1.71
CA VAL A 114 6.81 -7.58 -1.12
C VAL A 114 7.26 -6.13 -1.09
N THR A 115 6.31 -5.22 -1.23
CA THR A 115 6.48 -3.81 -0.92
C THR A 115 5.46 -3.45 0.16
N VAL A 116 5.93 -2.87 1.25
CA VAL A 116 5.07 -2.49 2.38
C VAL A 116 5.08 -0.98 2.55
N ARG A 117 3.91 -0.41 2.85
CA ARG A 117 3.80 0.97 3.28
C ARG A 117 3.02 1.07 4.57
N PHE A 118 3.61 1.75 5.55
CA PHE A 118 2.99 2.14 6.79
C PHE A 118 2.60 3.63 6.74
N SER A 119 1.59 4.03 7.52
CA SER A 119 1.14 5.43 7.53
C SER A 119 0.29 5.74 8.76
N THR A 120 0.16 7.00 9.12
CA THR A 120 -0.98 7.50 9.90
C THR A 120 -2.22 7.59 9.01
N VAL A 121 -3.35 8.05 9.50
CA VAL A 121 -4.62 8.15 8.75
C VAL A 121 -5.03 9.60 8.53
N GLY A 122 -5.22 10.36 9.60
CA GLY A 122 -5.84 11.69 9.56
C GLY A 122 -4.90 12.81 9.12
N GLY A 123 -3.61 12.71 9.42
CA GLY A 123 -2.63 13.77 9.22
C GLY A 123 -2.21 13.96 7.76
N GLU A 124 -1.83 15.21 7.42
CA GLU A 124 -1.24 15.59 6.14
C GLU A 124 0.23 15.08 6.05
N SER A 125 0.87 15.23 4.89
CA SER A 125 2.22 14.68 4.64
C SER A 125 3.31 15.17 5.60
N GLY A 126 3.17 16.36 6.18
CA GLY A 126 4.08 16.94 7.18
C GLY A 126 3.72 16.66 8.64
N SER A 127 2.69 15.88 8.91
CA SER A 127 2.23 15.60 10.28
C SER A 127 3.17 14.65 11.04
N HIS A 128 2.92 14.49 12.33
CA HIS A 128 3.76 13.70 13.23
C HIS A 128 3.44 12.19 13.13
N ASP A 129 4.45 11.36 12.99
CA ASP A 129 4.32 9.89 12.94
C ASP A 129 3.71 9.28 14.21
N LEU A 130 3.91 9.92 15.37
CA LEU A 130 3.40 9.46 16.66
C LEU A 130 2.08 10.11 17.05
N ALA A 131 1.35 10.71 16.12
CA ALA A 131 -0.03 11.13 16.39
C ALA A 131 -0.87 9.93 16.85
N ARG A 132 -1.79 10.15 17.81
CA ARG A 132 -2.77 9.13 18.21
C ARG A 132 -3.77 8.92 17.08
N ASP A 133 -3.56 7.89 16.30
CA ASP A 133 -4.27 7.64 15.05
C ASP A 133 -4.19 6.14 14.72
N PRO A 134 -5.14 5.53 14.02
CA PRO A 134 -4.91 4.22 13.41
C PRO A 134 -3.69 4.27 12.47
N ARG A 135 -3.01 3.16 12.31
CA ARG A 135 -1.93 3.05 11.32
C ARG A 135 -2.37 2.23 10.14
N GLY A 136 -2.16 2.77 8.94
CA GLY A 136 -2.22 1.98 7.72
C GLY A 136 -1.07 0.99 7.67
N PHE A 137 -1.35 -0.20 7.16
CA PHE A 137 -0.39 -1.28 6.98
C PHE A 137 -0.71 -1.99 5.66
N SER A 138 -0.17 -1.49 4.55
CA SER A 138 -0.45 -2.03 3.23
C SER A 138 0.71 -2.88 2.73
N VAL A 139 0.42 -4.08 2.24
CA VAL A 139 1.39 -5.02 1.69
C VAL A 139 1.01 -5.35 0.25
N LYS A 140 1.91 -5.15 -0.68
CA LYS A 140 1.80 -5.62 -2.07
C LYS A 140 2.64 -6.88 -2.21
N PHE A 141 1.99 -8.01 -2.41
CA PHE A 141 2.61 -9.28 -2.74
C PHE A 141 2.73 -9.39 -4.27
N ARG A 142 3.96 -9.49 -4.78
CA ARG A 142 4.23 -9.56 -6.21
C ARG A 142 4.31 -11.02 -6.65
N THR A 143 3.14 -11.63 -6.78
CA THR A 143 3.02 -13.06 -7.07
C THR A 143 3.17 -13.35 -8.57
N GLU A 144 3.33 -14.62 -8.91
CA GLU A 144 3.35 -15.10 -10.29
C GLU A 144 1.99 -14.92 -10.99
N ASP A 145 0.89 -14.89 -10.21
CA ASP A 145 -0.48 -14.71 -10.70
C ASP A 145 -0.87 -13.23 -10.86
N GLY A 146 0.00 -12.31 -10.43
CA GLY A 146 -0.22 -10.87 -10.43
C GLY A 146 0.05 -10.25 -9.06
N ASN A 147 -0.22 -8.96 -8.93
CA ASN A 147 -0.11 -8.27 -7.64
C ASN A 147 -1.34 -8.57 -6.79
N TRP A 148 -1.10 -9.05 -5.57
CA TRP A 148 -2.12 -9.10 -4.53
C TRP A 148 -1.82 -8.02 -3.49
N ASP A 149 -2.78 -7.12 -3.24
CA ASP A 149 -2.65 -6.03 -2.27
C ASP A 149 -3.51 -6.30 -1.03
N LEU A 150 -2.86 -6.44 0.12
CA LEU A 150 -3.50 -6.46 1.43
C LEU A 150 -3.44 -5.06 2.03
N VAL A 151 -4.58 -4.36 2.06
CA VAL A 151 -4.67 -2.98 2.56
C VAL A 151 -5.30 -2.98 3.95
N ALA A 152 -4.46 -3.12 4.95
CA ALA A 152 -4.75 -3.39 6.35
C ALA A 152 -4.51 -2.17 7.26
N ASN A 153 -4.90 -2.29 8.53
CA ASN A 153 -4.63 -1.34 9.61
C ASN A 153 -4.02 -2.06 10.82
N ASN A 154 -3.45 -1.28 11.77
CA ASN A 154 -2.93 -1.83 13.03
C ASN A 154 -4.01 -2.19 14.06
N THR A 155 -5.27 -1.99 13.74
CA THR A 155 -6.43 -2.33 14.58
C THR A 155 -7.30 -3.38 13.91
N PRO A 156 -7.85 -4.36 14.66
CA PRO A 156 -8.64 -5.46 14.09
C PRO A 156 -10.06 -5.05 13.70
N VAL A 157 -10.50 -3.88 14.10
CA VAL A 157 -11.83 -3.30 13.82
C VAL A 157 -11.71 -1.91 13.23
N PHE A 158 -12.83 -1.32 12.82
CA PHE A 158 -12.90 0.01 12.26
C PHE A 158 -14.06 0.82 12.86
N PHE A 159 -14.12 2.12 12.59
CA PHE A 159 -15.10 3.05 13.16
C PHE A 159 -16.52 2.89 12.63
N LEU A 160 -16.69 2.24 11.50
CA LEU A 160 -17.95 2.19 10.78
C LEU A 160 -18.11 0.86 10.00
N ARG A 161 -19.35 0.53 9.70
CA ARG A 161 -19.74 -0.64 8.90
C ARG A 161 -20.55 -0.29 7.64
N ASP A 162 -20.90 0.98 7.49
CA ASP A 162 -21.52 1.50 6.28
C ASP A 162 -20.55 2.48 5.61
N PRO A 163 -20.14 2.25 4.34
CA PRO A 163 -19.16 3.08 3.66
C PRO A 163 -19.61 4.52 3.42
N ALA A 164 -20.91 4.81 3.39
CA ALA A 164 -21.44 6.16 3.27
C ALA A 164 -21.00 7.07 4.42
N LYS A 165 -20.72 6.50 5.59
CA LYS A 165 -20.25 7.24 6.77
C LYS A 165 -18.77 7.63 6.69
N PHE A 166 -17.97 6.99 5.80
CA PHE A 166 -16.53 7.21 5.77
C PHE A 166 -16.12 8.66 5.49
N PRO A 167 -16.65 9.35 4.46
CA PRO A 167 -16.31 10.76 4.24
C PRO A 167 -16.71 11.65 5.42
N HIS A 168 -17.89 11.43 6.02
CA HIS A 168 -18.34 12.18 7.19
C HIS A 168 -17.40 12.03 8.37
N PHE A 169 -17.00 10.79 8.67
CA PHE A 169 -16.05 10.51 9.75
C PHE A 169 -14.70 11.20 9.49
N ILE A 170 -14.16 11.08 8.28
CA ILE A 170 -12.87 11.69 7.94
C ILE A 170 -12.91 13.22 8.00
N HIS A 171 -14.02 13.85 7.60
CA HIS A 171 -14.16 15.30 7.67
C HIS A 171 -14.09 15.85 9.10
N THR A 172 -14.43 15.05 10.13
CA THR A 172 -14.28 15.45 11.53
C THR A 172 -12.83 15.62 11.99
N GLN A 173 -11.87 15.12 11.20
CA GLN A 173 -10.45 15.09 11.52
C GLN A 173 -9.61 15.91 10.54
N LYS A 174 -10.23 16.55 9.55
CA LYS A 174 -9.55 17.41 8.58
C LYS A 174 -9.55 18.86 9.05
N ARG A 175 -9.44 19.80 8.14
CA ARG A 175 -9.40 21.22 8.46
C ARG A 175 -10.78 21.81 8.54
N ASP A 176 -10.97 22.75 9.47
CA ASP A 176 -12.16 23.55 9.55
C ASP A 176 -12.38 24.34 8.25
N PRO A 177 -13.57 24.31 7.65
CA PRO A 177 -13.81 24.93 6.35
C PRO A 177 -13.74 26.47 6.36
N SER A 178 -13.90 27.10 7.52
CA SER A 178 -13.84 28.55 7.67
C SER A 178 -12.44 29.06 7.99
N THR A 179 -11.81 28.46 9.00
CA THR A 179 -10.53 28.92 9.54
C THR A 179 -9.32 28.24 8.91
N HIS A 180 -9.55 27.10 8.26
CA HIS A 180 -8.51 26.21 7.74
C HIS A 180 -7.55 25.64 8.80
N LEU A 181 -7.90 25.75 10.07
CA LEU A 181 -7.17 25.14 11.17
C LEU A 181 -7.40 23.63 11.23
N THR A 182 -6.40 22.88 11.68
CA THR A 182 -6.57 21.46 12.02
C THR A 182 -7.37 21.36 13.33
N HIS A 183 -8.01 20.22 13.55
CA HIS A 183 -8.72 19.94 14.82
C HIS A 183 -7.78 19.38 15.91
N ALA A 184 -6.50 19.72 15.89
CA ALA A 184 -5.52 19.25 16.86
C ALA A 184 -5.84 19.69 18.29
N ASP A 185 -6.33 20.91 18.44
CA ASP A 185 -6.66 21.54 19.73
C ASP A 185 -8.17 21.51 20.05
N ASP A 186 -9.01 21.10 19.09
CA ASP A 186 -10.45 21.03 19.24
C ASP A 186 -11.02 19.74 18.64
N ALA A 187 -11.30 18.77 19.48
CA ALA A 187 -11.87 17.49 19.11
C ALA A 187 -13.42 17.47 19.08
N THR A 188 -14.08 18.63 19.12
CA THR A 188 -15.56 18.72 19.22
C THR A 188 -16.25 17.97 18.09
N LEU A 189 -15.85 18.17 16.83
CA LEU A 189 -16.46 17.51 15.68
C LEU A 189 -16.25 15.99 15.70
N PHE A 190 -15.09 15.54 16.15
CA PHE A 190 -14.80 14.12 16.31
C PHE A 190 -15.73 13.44 17.33
N TRP A 191 -15.88 14.06 18.52
CA TRP A 191 -16.75 13.53 19.57
C TRP A 191 -18.24 13.68 19.24
N ASP A 192 -18.63 14.74 18.53
CA ASP A 192 -20.00 14.90 18.04
C ASP A 192 -20.39 13.75 17.11
N TYR A 193 -19.55 13.45 16.12
CA TYR A 193 -19.77 12.29 15.24
C TYR A 193 -19.85 10.97 16.00
N LEU A 194 -18.91 10.71 16.91
CA LEU A 194 -18.87 9.46 17.67
C LEU A 194 -20.09 9.29 18.57
N SER A 195 -20.60 10.38 19.14
CA SER A 195 -21.81 10.35 19.99
C SER A 195 -23.06 9.92 19.20
N GLN A 196 -23.09 10.20 17.91
CA GLN A 196 -24.18 9.84 17.00
C GLN A 196 -23.97 8.47 16.32
N ASN A 197 -22.77 7.89 16.41
CA ASN A 197 -22.39 6.65 15.74
C ASN A 197 -21.77 5.65 16.73
N PRO A 198 -22.58 5.04 17.63
CA PRO A 198 -22.09 4.20 18.73
C PRO A 198 -21.37 2.91 18.25
N GLU A 199 -21.55 2.48 17.02
CA GLU A 199 -20.78 1.36 16.42
C GLU A 199 -19.28 1.60 16.42
N SER A 200 -18.83 2.85 16.55
CA SER A 200 -17.42 3.23 16.59
C SER A 200 -16.73 2.87 17.91
N ILE A 201 -17.46 2.56 18.98
CA ILE A 201 -16.93 2.48 20.35
C ILE A 201 -15.77 1.51 20.50
N HIS A 202 -15.84 0.34 19.87
CA HIS A 202 -14.77 -0.67 19.98
C HIS A 202 -13.46 -0.14 19.39
N GLN A 203 -13.51 0.46 18.21
CA GLN A 203 -12.33 1.07 17.58
C GLN A 203 -11.80 2.25 18.40
N VAL A 204 -12.68 3.08 18.95
CA VAL A 204 -12.29 4.22 19.82
C VAL A 204 -11.57 3.74 21.07
N MET A 205 -12.06 2.70 21.74
CA MET A 205 -11.39 2.12 22.92
C MET A 205 -9.97 1.61 22.59
N ILE A 206 -9.81 0.96 21.45
CA ILE A 206 -8.48 0.51 20.99
C ILE A 206 -7.58 1.72 20.68
N LEU A 207 -8.10 2.74 20.02
CA LEU A 207 -7.36 3.95 19.64
C LEU A 207 -6.91 4.76 20.86
N MET A 208 -7.76 4.86 21.88
CA MET A 208 -7.46 5.60 23.13
C MET A 208 -6.58 4.78 24.09
N GLY A 209 -6.42 3.48 23.84
CA GLY A 209 -5.46 2.65 24.55
C GLY A 209 -4.04 2.75 23.97
N ASP A 210 -3.17 1.85 24.41
CA ASP A 210 -1.74 1.81 24.03
C ASP A 210 -1.52 1.68 22.53
N ARG A 211 -2.39 0.94 21.83
CA ARG A 211 -2.26 0.72 20.38
C ARG A 211 -2.40 1.97 19.51
N GLY A 212 -2.90 3.07 20.08
CA GLY A 212 -3.06 4.33 19.37
C GLY A 212 -1.73 5.02 19.04
N ILE A 213 -0.66 4.74 19.80
CA ILE A 213 0.68 5.30 19.56
C ILE A 213 1.72 4.17 19.63
N PRO A 214 1.88 3.37 18.58
CA PRO A 214 2.93 2.36 18.54
C PRO A 214 4.32 3.01 18.53
N ASP A 215 5.31 2.33 19.15
CA ASP A 215 6.71 2.73 19.15
C ASP A 215 7.37 2.41 17.79
N GLY A 216 7.02 3.20 16.80
CA GLY A 216 7.41 2.97 15.41
C GLY A 216 6.59 1.88 14.71
N TYR A 217 6.83 1.73 13.41
CA TYR A 217 6.08 0.80 12.58
C TYR A 217 6.45 -0.67 12.79
N ARG A 218 7.64 -0.94 13.30
CA ARG A 218 8.13 -2.32 13.52
C ARG A 218 7.40 -3.05 14.64
N PHE A 219 6.88 -2.33 15.62
CA PHE A 219 6.31 -2.85 16.86
C PHE A 219 4.78 -2.86 16.87
N MET A 220 4.15 -2.92 15.71
CA MET A 220 2.70 -3.01 15.59
C MET A 220 2.28 -4.21 14.76
N HIS A 221 1.10 -4.72 15.04
CA HIS A 221 0.43 -5.73 14.23
C HIS A 221 -0.34 -5.08 13.06
N GLY A 222 -0.69 -5.88 12.06
CA GLY A 222 -1.61 -5.50 11.01
C GLY A 222 -2.81 -6.45 10.94
N TYR A 223 -3.95 -5.96 10.48
CA TYR A 223 -5.20 -6.72 10.37
C TYR A 223 -5.92 -6.32 9.10
N SER A 224 -6.41 -7.30 8.33
CA SER A 224 -7.23 -7.02 7.14
C SER A 224 -8.50 -6.25 7.51
N GLY A 225 -9.03 -6.48 8.70
CA GLY A 225 -10.33 -5.98 9.13
C GLY A 225 -11.49 -6.65 8.39
N HIS A 226 -11.42 -6.65 7.07
CA HIS A 226 -12.43 -7.26 6.20
C HIS A 226 -12.38 -8.79 6.21
N SER A 227 -13.54 -9.39 6.00
CA SER A 227 -13.67 -10.78 5.62
C SER A 227 -13.47 -10.91 4.11
N MET A 228 -12.44 -11.66 3.70
CA MET A 228 -12.20 -12.06 2.32
C MET A 228 -12.81 -13.47 2.09
N LYS A 229 -12.79 -13.95 0.85
CA LYS A 229 -13.05 -15.35 0.53
C LYS A 229 -11.76 -15.99 0.04
N LEU A 230 -11.46 -17.18 0.55
CA LEU A 230 -10.49 -18.09 -0.04
C LEU A 230 -11.26 -19.16 -0.84
N VAL A 231 -10.88 -19.34 -2.10
CA VAL A 231 -11.54 -20.27 -3.02
C VAL A 231 -10.53 -21.31 -3.47
N ASN A 232 -10.83 -22.59 -3.28
CA ASN A 232 -9.97 -23.70 -3.68
C ASN A 232 -10.18 -24.09 -5.15
N LYS A 233 -9.45 -25.10 -5.64
CA LYS A 233 -9.52 -25.56 -7.02
C LYS A 233 -10.87 -26.23 -7.39
N ASP A 234 -11.58 -26.68 -6.39
CA ASP A 234 -12.88 -27.35 -6.57
C ASP A 234 -14.06 -26.35 -6.54
N GLY A 235 -13.74 -25.05 -6.33
CA GLY A 235 -14.73 -23.98 -6.22
C GLY A 235 -15.36 -23.85 -4.83
N GLU A 236 -14.92 -24.65 -3.86
CA GLU A 236 -15.33 -24.49 -2.47
C GLU A 236 -14.66 -23.28 -1.87
N TRP A 237 -15.33 -22.59 -0.94
CA TRP A 237 -14.79 -21.38 -0.36
C TRP A 237 -15.10 -21.23 1.12
N VAL A 238 -14.26 -20.45 1.79
CA VAL A 238 -14.42 -20.05 3.19
C VAL A 238 -14.22 -18.54 3.33
N TYR A 239 -14.84 -17.95 4.34
CA TYR A 239 -14.45 -16.61 4.80
C TYR A 239 -13.08 -16.66 5.45
N CYS A 240 -12.31 -15.58 5.28
CA CYS A 240 -10.97 -15.45 5.82
C CYS A 240 -10.71 -14.04 6.32
N GLN A 241 -10.16 -13.92 7.54
CA GLN A 241 -9.49 -12.71 8.01
C GLN A 241 -7.99 -12.94 8.09
N ILE A 242 -7.21 -11.94 7.72
CA ILE A 242 -5.74 -12.00 7.66
C ILE A 242 -5.14 -11.11 8.74
N HIS A 243 -4.19 -11.65 9.48
CA HIS A 243 -3.50 -10.99 10.58
C HIS A 243 -1.99 -10.99 10.32
N LEU A 244 -1.36 -9.82 10.44
CA LEU A 244 0.07 -9.64 10.34
C LEU A 244 0.62 -9.41 11.75
N LYS A 245 1.28 -10.41 12.33
CA LYS A 245 1.73 -10.33 13.73
C LYS A 245 3.22 -10.04 13.78
N SER A 246 3.57 -8.87 14.34
CA SER A 246 4.98 -8.49 14.53
C SER A 246 5.73 -9.54 15.34
N LEU A 247 6.85 -10.03 14.80
CA LEU A 247 7.73 -10.98 15.49
C LEU A 247 8.73 -10.26 16.41
N GLN A 248 8.82 -8.92 16.34
CA GLN A 248 9.55 -8.08 17.29
C GLN A 248 8.74 -7.79 18.57
N GLY A 249 7.47 -8.27 18.62
CA GLY A 249 6.52 -7.90 19.67
C GLY A 249 5.85 -6.56 19.41
N THR A 250 5.18 -6.04 20.44
CA THR A 250 4.52 -4.73 20.41
C THR A 250 5.13 -3.82 21.46
N LYS A 251 5.34 -2.55 21.12
CA LYS A 251 5.76 -1.48 22.01
C LYS A 251 4.92 -0.24 21.74
N PHE A 252 4.78 0.60 22.75
CA PHE A 252 3.93 1.78 22.70
C PHE A 252 4.63 2.95 23.37
N ILE A 253 4.29 4.15 22.93
CA ILE A 253 4.78 5.42 23.48
C ILE A 253 3.59 6.12 24.15
N THR A 254 3.81 6.77 25.29
CA THR A 254 2.76 7.56 25.94
C THR A 254 2.49 8.83 25.14
N GLN A 255 1.31 9.43 25.35
CA GLN A 255 0.97 10.71 24.71
C GLN A 255 1.94 11.83 25.12
N GLU A 256 2.38 11.83 26.37
CA GLU A 256 3.32 12.81 26.92
C GLU A 256 4.71 12.64 26.29
N ASP A 257 5.19 11.42 26.21
CA ASP A 257 6.51 11.14 25.62
C ASP A 257 6.53 11.40 24.11
N SER A 258 5.42 11.21 23.41
CA SER A 258 5.36 11.37 21.94
C SER A 258 5.76 12.77 21.49
N ALA A 259 5.51 13.80 22.31
CA ALA A 259 5.89 15.18 22.03
C ALA A 259 7.41 15.43 22.02
N ASN A 260 8.19 14.52 22.60
CA ASN A 260 9.65 14.63 22.68
C ASN A 260 10.37 14.04 21.46
N TYR A 261 9.64 13.38 20.55
CA TYR A 261 10.20 12.74 19.37
C TYR A 261 10.07 13.61 18.12
N SER A 262 10.94 13.37 17.16
CA SER A 262 10.85 14.00 15.83
C SER A 262 9.53 13.63 15.13
N PRO A 263 8.93 14.53 14.34
CA PRO A 263 7.80 14.20 13.50
C PRO A 263 8.02 12.99 12.56
N ASP A 264 9.26 12.69 12.21
CA ASP A 264 9.65 11.57 11.33
C ASP A 264 10.21 10.37 12.10
N TYR A 265 9.88 10.22 13.37
CA TYR A 265 10.44 9.19 14.24
C TYR A 265 10.26 7.77 13.70
N SER A 266 9.03 7.41 13.35
CA SER A 266 8.72 6.05 12.89
C SER A 266 9.33 5.72 11.53
N GLN A 267 9.42 6.73 10.66
CA GLN A 267 10.10 6.61 9.38
C GLN A 267 11.59 6.38 9.55
N LYS A 268 12.24 7.18 10.42
CA LYS A 268 13.66 7.06 10.75
C LYS A 268 13.97 5.70 11.37
N ASP A 269 13.18 5.27 12.36
CA ASP A 269 13.34 3.98 13.04
C ASP A 269 13.32 2.80 12.05
N LEU A 270 12.33 2.78 11.14
CA LEU A 270 12.23 1.72 10.13
C LEU A 270 13.44 1.70 9.18
N TYR A 271 13.81 2.89 8.67
CA TYR A 271 14.92 3.03 7.73
C TYR A 271 16.26 2.57 8.37
N GLU A 272 16.56 3.10 9.54
CA GLU A 272 17.82 2.78 10.24
C GLU A 272 17.90 1.31 10.68
N ALA A 273 16.79 0.70 11.07
CA ALA A 273 16.75 -0.72 11.42
C ALA A 273 17.15 -1.61 10.23
N ILE A 274 16.59 -1.31 9.05
CA ILE A 274 16.93 -2.06 7.83
C ILE A 274 18.38 -1.83 7.43
N GLU A 275 18.88 -0.58 7.47
CA GLU A 275 20.29 -0.28 7.19
C GLU A 275 21.28 -1.00 8.12
N LYS A 276 20.90 -1.19 9.39
CA LYS A 276 21.71 -1.91 10.39
C LYS A 276 21.61 -3.44 10.29
N GLY A 277 20.72 -3.95 9.40
CA GLY A 277 20.46 -5.38 9.28
C GLY A 277 19.50 -5.95 10.34
N ASP A 278 18.88 -5.10 11.17
CA ASP A 278 17.83 -5.48 12.11
C ASP A 278 16.47 -5.54 11.38
N TYR A 279 16.34 -6.53 10.53
CA TYR A 279 15.23 -6.66 9.59
C TYR A 279 13.91 -6.98 10.30
N PRO A 280 12.91 -6.08 10.26
CA PRO A 280 11.63 -6.34 10.87
C PRO A 280 10.85 -7.43 10.12
N LYS A 281 10.13 -8.26 10.90
CA LYS A 281 9.42 -9.45 10.41
C LYS A 281 8.00 -9.53 10.96
N TRP A 282 7.11 -10.09 10.17
CA TRP A 282 5.74 -10.40 10.58
C TRP A 282 5.33 -11.79 10.14
N SER A 283 4.65 -12.53 11.03
CA SER A 283 3.92 -13.71 10.60
C SER A 283 2.62 -13.30 9.90
N VAL A 284 2.27 -14.04 8.86
CA VAL A 284 0.97 -13.96 8.20
C VAL A 284 0.12 -15.09 8.74
N GLU A 285 -0.97 -14.73 9.42
CA GLU A 285 -1.89 -15.67 10.07
C GLU A 285 -3.30 -15.47 9.51
N ILE A 286 -4.09 -16.53 9.43
CA ILE A 286 -5.48 -16.48 9.00
C ILE A 286 -6.40 -17.01 10.06
N GLN A 287 -7.60 -16.46 10.12
CA GLN A 287 -8.80 -17.10 10.70
C GLN A 287 -9.72 -17.45 9.55
N THR A 288 -10.31 -18.62 9.58
CA THR A 288 -11.25 -19.09 8.55
C THR A 288 -12.56 -19.50 9.15
N MET A 289 -13.63 -19.39 8.37
CA MET A 289 -14.99 -19.71 8.74
C MET A 289 -15.75 -20.17 7.50
N THR A 290 -16.42 -21.29 7.56
CA THR A 290 -17.30 -21.72 6.49
C THR A 290 -18.55 -20.83 6.41
N PRO A 291 -19.26 -20.80 5.25
CA PRO A 291 -20.54 -20.08 5.16
C PRO A 291 -21.56 -20.51 6.20
N GLN A 292 -21.65 -21.82 6.49
CA GLN A 292 -22.59 -22.34 7.48
C GLN A 292 -22.23 -21.87 8.91
N GLU A 293 -20.95 -21.93 9.28
CA GLU A 293 -20.51 -21.39 10.59
C GLU A 293 -20.78 -19.89 10.73
N ALA A 294 -20.71 -19.12 9.64
CA ALA A 294 -21.05 -17.71 9.65
C ALA A 294 -22.55 -17.46 9.88
N GLU A 295 -23.42 -18.30 9.29
CA GLU A 295 -24.86 -18.27 9.53
C GLU A 295 -25.18 -18.66 10.98
N ASP A 296 -24.61 -19.75 11.47
CA ASP A 296 -24.76 -20.21 12.85
C ASP A 296 -24.33 -19.16 13.88
N LEU A 297 -23.21 -18.46 13.59
CA LEU A 297 -22.70 -17.38 14.44
C LEU A 297 -23.67 -16.19 14.49
N TRP A 298 -24.28 -15.85 13.36
CA TRP A 298 -25.31 -14.83 13.30
C TRP A 298 -26.58 -15.23 14.05
N GLU A 299 -27.03 -16.48 13.88
CA GLU A 299 -28.25 -16.94 14.54
C GLU A 299 -28.08 -17.02 16.06
N THR A 300 -26.96 -17.54 16.54
CA THR A 300 -26.71 -17.80 17.96
C THR A 300 -26.17 -16.63 18.74
N GLN A 301 -25.29 -15.81 18.14
CA GLN A 301 -24.55 -14.74 18.81
C GLN A 301 -24.81 -13.35 18.23
N LYS A 302 -25.54 -13.24 17.13
CA LYS A 302 -25.80 -12.00 16.38
C LYS A 302 -24.52 -11.29 15.91
N ILE A 303 -23.46 -12.05 15.67
CA ILE A 303 -22.22 -11.53 15.12
C ILE A 303 -22.25 -11.69 13.59
N ASN A 304 -22.24 -10.55 12.88
CA ASN A 304 -22.14 -10.53 11.42
C ASN A 304 -20.68 -10.54 11.02
N VAL A 305 -20.24 -11.59 10.33
CA VAL A 305 -18.85 -11.75 9.86
C VAL A 305 -18.41 -10.70 8.84
N LEU A 306 -19.33 -9.93 8.28
CA LEU A 306 -19.09 -8.84 7.34
C LEU A 306 -19.07 -7.46 8.02
N ASP A 307 -19.24 -7.41 9.35
CA ASP A 307 -19.26 -6.18 10.12
C ASP A 307 -17.86 -5.86 10.65
N LEU A 308 -17.25 -4.81 10.11
CA LEU A 308 -15.92 -4.32 10.49
C LEU A 308 -15.81 -3.81 11.93
N THR A 309 -16.93 -3.57 12.62
CA THR A 309 -16.90 -3.04 13.98
C THR A 309 -16.74 -4.13 15.03
N HIS A 310 -16.69 -5.41 14.60
CA HIS A 310 -16.55 -6.58 15.45
C HIS A 310 -15.36 -7.45 15.07
N ILE A 311 -14.84 -8.19 16.04
CA ILE A 311 -13.84 -9.24 15.83
C ILE A 311 -14.51 -10.62 15.78
N TRP A 312 -13.89 -11.56 15.11
CA TRP A 312 -14.28 -12.97 15.21
C TRP A 312 -13.81 -13.57 16.54
N PRO A 313 -14.64 -14.39 17.21
CA PRO A 313 -14.26 -15.05 18.45
C PRO A 313 -13.07 -16.00 18.27
N GLN A 314 -11.90 -15.64 18.78
CA GLN A 314 -10.66 -16.42 18.57
C GLN A 314 -10.69 -17.80 19.21
N GLY A 315 -11.49 -17.99 20.27
CA GLY A 315 -11.68 -19.30 20.89
C GLY A 315 -12.41 -20.31 20.02
N GLN A 316 -13.29 -19.81 19.13
CA GLN A 316 -14.04 -20.64 18.19
C GLN A 316 -13.33 -20.74 16.84
N PHE A 317 -12.71 -19.66 16.39
CA PHE A 317 -12.00 -19.56 15.12
C PHE A 317 -10.54 -19.19 15.38
N PRO A 318 -9.67 -20.19 15.72
CA PRO A 318 -8.28 -19.94 16.07
C PRO A 318 -7.48 -19.46 14.85
N ARG A 319 -6.47 -18.66 15.13
CA ARG A 319 -5.52 -18.21 14.09
C ARG A 319 -4.57 -19.34 13.71
N ARG A 320 -4.28 -19.44 12.42
CA ARG A 320 -3.29 -20.35 11.85
C ARG A 320 -2.24 -19.54 11.08
N LYS A 321 -0.97 -19.74 11.40
CA LYS A 321 0.15 -19.15 10.66
C LYS A 321 0.30 -19.87 9.31
N ILE A 322 0.43 -19.08 8.22
CA ILE A 322 0.60 -19.59 6.86
C ILE A 322 1.90 -19.11 6.19
N GLY A 323 2.53 -18.07 6.72
CA GLY A 323 3.74 -17.52 6.16
C GLY A 323 4.38 -16.45 7.04
N GLU A 324 5.47 -15.89 6.54
CA GLU A 324 6.18 -14.75 7.12
C GLU A 324 6.67 -13.82 6.02
N PHE A 325 6.81 -12.55 6.33
CA PHE A 325 7.59 -11.65 5.49
C PHE A 325 8.59 -10.86 6.31
N THR A 326 9.69 -10.52 5.65
CA THR A 326 10.80 -9.76 6.21
C THR A 326 11.04 -8.54 5.34
N LEU A 327 11.19 -7.35 5.93
CA LEU A 327 11.61 -6.15 5.23
C LEU A 327 13.12 -6.01 5.35
N ASN A 328 13.84 -6.11 4.25
CA ASN A 328 15.30 -6.17 4.21
C ASN A 328 15.93 -5.21 3.18
N GLU A 329 15.12 -4.37 2.56
CA GLU A 329 15.56 -3.41 1.56
C GLU A 329 14.83 -2.07 1.72
N ASN A 330 15.59 -0.99 1.90
CA ASN A 330 15.05 0.37 1.91
C ASN A 330 14.76 0.86 0.49
N ALA A 331 13.82 1.78 0.35
CA ALA A 331 13.65 2.52 -0.90
C ALA A 331 14.91 3.35 -1.19
N VAL A 332 15.37 3.33 -2.42
CA VAL A 332 16.48 4.20 -2.89
C VAL A 332 15.96 5.60 -3.20
N ASN A 333 14.74 5.70 -3.72
CA ASN A 333 14.07 6.96 -3.99
C ASN A 333 12.66 6.92 -3.38
N TYR A 334 12.45 7.73 -2.33
CA TYR A 334 11.17 7.76 -1.62
C TYR A 334 10.01 8.13 -2.54
N PHE A 335 10.18 9.14 -3.41
CA PHE A 335 9.10 9.57 -4.29
C PHE A 335 8.70 8.49 -5.28
N ALA A 336 9.67 7.87 -5.95
CA ALA A 336 9.42 6.83 -6.93
C ALA A 336 8.83 5.55 -6.34
N GLU A 337 9.27 5.16 -5.14
CA GLU A 337 9.03 3.84 -4.57
C GLU A 337 8.03 3.83 -3.41
N VAL A 338 7.81 4.97 -2.75
CA VAL A 338 6.90 5.08 -1.59
C VAL A 338 5.79 6.11 -1.84
N GLU A 339 6.10 7.29 -2.39
CA GLU A 339 5.06 8.28 -2.69
C GLU A 339 4.17 7.81 -3.85
N GLN A 340 4.74 7.26 -4.92
CA GLN A 340 4.00 6.77 -6.08
C GLN A 340 3.43 5.35 -5.93
N VAL A 341 3.75 4.60 -4.87
CA VAL A 341 3.16 3.28 -4.69
C VAL A 341 1.64 3.36 -4.51
N ALA A 342 0.94 2.48 -5.21
CA ALA A 342 -0.51 2.37 -5.21
C ALA A 342 -0.93 0.98 -4.72
N PHE A 343 -1.74 0.93 -3.66
CA PHE A 343 -2.34 -0.29 -3.15
C PHE A 343 -3.84 -0.26 -3.40
N SER A 344 -4.42 -1.37 -3.81
CA SER A 344 -5.87 -1.47 -4.01
C SER A 344 -6.43 -2.80 -3.50
N PRO A 345 -7.49 -2.78 -2.68
CA PRO A 345 -8.21 -4.01 -2.34
C PRO A 345 -8.78 -4.77 -3.53
N SER A 346 -8.87 -4.14 -4.71
CA SER A 346 -9.27 -4.79 -5.96
C SER A 346 -8.14 -5.56 -6.65
N HIS A 347 -6.89 -5.39 -6.22
CA HIS A 347 -5.77 -6.18 -6.71
C HIS A 347 -5.76 -7.52 -5.99
N LEU A 348 -6.44 -8.49 -6.58
CA LEU A 348 -6.60 -9.85 -6.08
C LEU A 348 -6.03 -10.84 -7.11
N VAL A 349 -5.72 -12.03 -6.65
CA VAL A 349 -5.23 -13.14 -7.48
C VAL A 349 -6.22 -14.30 -7.42
N PRO A 350 -6.22 -15.24 -8.38
CA PRO A 350 -7.10 -16.40 -8.34
C PRO A 350 -7.04 -17.11 -6.98
N GLY A 351 -8.20 -17.44 -6.43
CA GLY A 351 -8.31 -18.07 -5.12
C GLY A 351 -8.40 -17.11 -3.92
N ILE A 352 -8.33 -15.81 -4.15
CA ILE A 352 -8.62 -14.77 -3.15
C ILE A 352 -9.66 -13.84 -3.75
N GLU A 353 -10.84 -13.77 -3.13
CA GLU A 353 -11.97 -12.98 -3.62
C GLU A 353 -12.51 -12.01 -2.56
N PRO A 354 -13.18 -10.92 -2.96
CA PRO A 354 -13.85 -10.06 -2.02
C PRO A 354 -15.11 -10.72 -1.48
N SER A 355 -15.44 -10.47 -0.24
CA SER A 355 -16.74 -10.82 0.34
C SER A 355 -17.80 -9.74 0.04
N ALA A 356 -19.00 -9.96 0.55
CA ALA A 356 -20.09 -8.99 0.50
C ALA A 356 -20.01 -7.90 1.60
N ASP A 357 -18.88 -7.77 2.30
CA ASP A 357 -18.63 -6.67 3.24
C ASP A 357 -18.82 -5.33 2.50
N PRO A 358 -19.80 -4.47 2.91
CA PRO A 358 -20.13 -3.27 2.15
C PRO A 358 -18.98 -2.25 2.13
N VAL A 359 -18.18 -2.19 3.19
CA VAL A 359 -17.01 -1.30 3.22
C VAL A 359 -15.91 -1.82 2.28
N LEU A 360 -15.67 -3.13 2.24
CA LEU A 360 -14.75 -3.72 1.26
C LEU A 360 -15.22 -3.43 -0.16
N GLN A 361 -16.52 -3.65 -0.45
CA GLN A 361 -17.08 -3.42 -1.79
C GLN A 361 -16.89 -1.97 -2.27
N SER A 362 -17.09 -0.99 -1.40
CA SER A 362 -16.82 0.42 -1.74
C SER A 362 -15.34 0.70 -2.00
N ARG A 363 -14.45 0.03 -1.27
CA ARG A 363 -12.99 0.17 -1.41
C ARG A 363 -12.48 -0.39 -2.75
N LEU A 364 -13.16 -1.39 -3.34
CA LEU A 364 -12.78 -1.92 -4.65
C LEU A 364 -12.85 -0.86 -5.76
N PHE A 365 -13.75 0.11 -5.63
CA PHE A 365 -13.89 1.24 -6.55
C PHE A 365 -13.03 2.45 -6.13
N SER A 366 -13.09 2.83 -4.87
CA SER A 366 -12.49 4.07 -4.35
C SER A 366 -10.97 4.15 -4.58
N TYR A 367 -10.25 3.03 -4.38
CA TYR A 367 -8.79 3.03 -4.50
C TYR A 367 -8.30 3.19 -5.95
N PRO A 368 -8.80 2.45 -6.95
CA PRO A 368 -8.42 2.70 -8.35
C PRO A 368 -8.78 4.10 -8.83
N ASP A 369 -9.90 4.66 -8.37
CA ASP A 369 -10.32 6.02 -8.70
C ASP A 369 -9.32 7.07 -8.19
N THR A 370 -9.01 7.03 -6.89
CA THR A 370 -8.05 7.96 -6.30
C THR A 370 -6.65 7.83 -6.91
N HIS A 371 -6.23 6.62 -7.30
CA HIS A 371 -4.92 6.43 -7.95
C HIS A 371 -4.87 7.04 -9.34
N ARG A 372 -5.95 6.97 -10.11
CA ARG A 372 -6.03 7.67 -11.40
C ARG A 372 -5.97 9.17 -11.24
N HIS A 373 -6.62 9.71 -10.22
CA HIS A 373 -6.53 11.14 -9.90
C HIS A 373 -5.11 11.54 -9.46
N ARG A 374 -4.48 10.79 -8.58
CA ARG A 374 -3.20 11.12 -7.97
C ARG A 374 -1.99 10.86 -8.87
N LEU A 375 -2.00 9.78 -9.63
CA LEU A 375 -0.86 9.25 -10.40
C LEU A 375 -1.10 9.22 -11.91
N GLY A 376 -2.34 9.38 -12.35
CA GLY A 376 -2.72 9.32 -13.75
C GLY A 376 -3.25 7.96 -14.22
N ALA A 377 -3.77 7.92 -15.44
CA ALA A 377 -4.45 6.77 -16.02
C ALA A 377 -3.58 5.50 -16.06
N ASN A 378 -2.28 5.67 -16.29
CA ASN A 378 -1.32 4.57 -16.43
C ASN A 378 -0.51 4.29 -15.16
N TYR A 379 -1.03 4.60 -13.96
CA TYR A 379 -0.33 4.41 -12.70
C TYR A 379 0.17 2.97 -12.46
N HIS A 380 -0.52 1.99 -13.03
CA HIS A 380 -0.13 0.58 -12.94
C HIS A 380 1.10 0.22 -13.80
N GLN A 381 1.54 1.11 -14.70
CA GLN A 381 2.77 0.96 -15.47
C GLN A 381 4.00 1.53 -14.74
N LEU A 382 3.82 2.29 -13.67
CA LEU A 382 4.95 2.73 -12.84
C LEU A 382 5.68 1.51 -12.25
N PRO A 383 7.03 1.47 -12.26
CA PRO A 383 7.79 0.30 -11.83
C PRO A 383 7.36 -0.25 -10.46
N VAL A 384 7.11 0.63 -9.50
CA VAL A 384 6.66 0.23 -8.15
C VAL A 384 5.25 -0.37 -8.13
N ASN A 385 4.43 -0.12 -9.14
CA ASN A 385 3.04 -0.61 -9.24
C ASN A 385 2.88 -1.74 -10.25
N ALA A 386 3.83 -1.90 -11.16
CA ALA A 386 3.75 -2.91 -12.21
C ALA A 386 3.72 -4.34 -11.64
N ALA A 387 2.92 -5.20 -12.26
CA ALA A 387 2.86 -6.60 -11.90
C ALA A 387 4.08 -7.36 -12.46
N ARG A 388 4.60 -8.29 -11.64
CA ARG A 388 5.59 -9.27 -12.08
C ARG A 388 4.86 -10.53 -12.50
N THR A 389 4.28 -10.52 -13.68
CA THR A 389 3.60 -11.70 -14.22
C THR A 389 4.50 -12.44 -15.18
N MET A 390 4.36 -13.76 -15.24
CA MET A 390 5.06 -14.58 -16.24
C MET A 390 4.53 -14.33 -17.65
N CYS A 391 3.33 -13.78 -17.79
CA CYS A 391 2.76 -13.44 -19.08
C CYS A 391 3.26 -12.05 -19.51
N PRO A 392 4.00 -11.91 -20.61
CA PRO A 392 4.44 -10.61 -21.15
C PRO A 392 3.26 -9.79 -21.68
N PHE A 393 2.05 -10.36 -21.66
CA PHE A 393 0.84 -9.79 -22.19
C PHE A 393 0.10 -9.07 -21.10
N GLY A 394 0.06 -7.76 -21.18
CA GLY A 394 -0.77 -6.97 -20.32
C GLY A 394 -2.26 -7.11 -20.64
N ASN A 395 -2.99 -6.09 -20.38
CA ASN A 395 -4.37 -5.86 -20.75
C ASN A 395 -4.42 -4.87 -21.92
N PHE A 396 -5.61 -4.48 -22.37
CA PHE A 396 -5.80 -3.46 -23.42
C PHE A 396 -5.73 -2.02 -22.88
N GLN A 397 -5.33 -1.80 -21.63
CA GLN A 397 -5.15 -0.49 -21.00
C GLN A 397 -3.70 -0.02 -21.23
N ARG A 398 -3.36 0.37 -22.47
CA ARG A 398 -1.99 0.69 -22.88
C ARG A 398 -1.81 2.10 -23.43
N ASP A 399 -2.88 2.71 -23.91
CA ASP A 399 -2.83 4.06 -24.45
C ASP A 399 -3.16 5.10 -23.36
N GLY A 400 -3.10 6.37 -23.65
CA GLY A 400 -3.40 7.47 -22.74
C GLY A 400 -2.16 8.12 -22.15
N PRO A 401 -2.34 9.17 -21.32
CA PRO A 401 -1.22 9.97 -20.79
C PRO A 401 -0.19 9.13 -20.05
N MET A 402 1.09 9.42 -20.32
CA MET A 402 2.23 8.79 -19.65
C MET A 402 2.32 7.26 -19.87
N ALA A 403 1.74 6.73 -20.96
CA ALA A 403 1.91 5.34 -21.32
C ALA A 403 3.41 5.02 -21.53
N PHE A 404 3.92 4.04 -20.80
CA PHE A 404 5.32 3.66 -20.82
C PHE A 404 5.54 2.34 -21.55
N TYR A 405 4.68 1.35 -21.30
CA TYR A 405 4.73 0.06 -21.96
C TYR A 405 4.00 0.07 -23.29
N ASN A 406 4.65 -0.40 -24.34
CA ASN A 406 4.04 -0.50 -25.66
C ASN A 406 3.16 -1.74 -25.85
N GLN A 407 3.28 -2.79 -25.04
CA GLN A 407 2.56 -4.07 -25.14
C GLN A 407 2.57 -4.71 -26.55
N GLY A 408 3.52 -4.34 -27.42
CA GLY A 408 3.67 -4.85 -28.76
C GLY A 408 2.66 -4.30 -29.79
N ALA A 409 2.66 -4.87 -30.99
CA ALA A 409 1.86 -4.45 -32.13
C ALA A 409 0.48 -5.13 -32.25
N ARG A 410 0.04 -5.82 -31.20
CA ARG A 410 -1.26 -6.53 -31.22
C ARG A 410 -2.45 -5.60 -31.34
N PRO A 411 -3.53 -6.05 -31.97
CA PRO A 411 -4.80 -5.32 -31.96
C PRO A 411 -5.26 -4.96 -30.54
N ASN A 412 -5.82 -3.76 -30.36
CA ASN A 412 -6.29 -3.28 -29.07
C ASN A 412 -7.70 -3.80 -28.72
N TYR A 413 -7.97 -5.07 -29.01
CA TYR A 413 -9.19 -5.80 -28.71
C TYR A 413 -8.94 -7.30 -28.81
N LEU A 414 -9.88 -8.15 -28.35
CA LEU A 414 -9.81 -9.61 -28.51
C LEU A 414 -9.97 -9.99 -30.00
N SER A 415 -8.86 -10.08 -30.69
CA SER A 415 -8.82 -10.34 -32.12
C SER A 415 -8.87 -11.84 -32.42
N SER A 416 -9.66 -12.23 -33.42
CA SER A 416 -9.66 -13.59 -33.98
C SER A 416 -8.51 -13.82 -34.98
N ILE A 417 -7.92 -12.73 -35.50
CA ILE A 417 -6.82 -12.79 -36.47
C ILE A 417 -5.47 -12.97 -35.75
N ASP A 418 -5.31 -12.31 -34.60
CA ASP A 418 -4.14 -12.47 -33.70
C ASP A 418 -4.63 -12.74 -32.27
N PRO A 419 -5.09 -13.98 -32.01
CA PRO A 419 -5.73 -14.32 -30.74
C PRO A 419 -4.70 -14.36 -29.59
N ILE A 420 -5.16 -13.95 -28.41
CA ILE A 420 -4.41 -14.17 -27.14
C ILE A 420 -4.96 -15.41 -26.45
N SER A 421 -4.07 -16.08 -25.69
CA SER A 421 -4.50 -17.18 -24.84
C SER A 421 -5.28 -16.62 -23.65
N LEU A 422 -6.48 -17.11 -23.43
CA LEU A 422 -7.26 -16.83 -22.22
C LEU A 422 -7.03 -17.96 -21.22
N PRO A 423 -6.70 -17.67 -19.96
CA PRO A 423 -6.59 -18.71 -18.95
C PRO A 423 -7.94 -19.42 -18.84
N ARG A 424 -7.92 -20.75 -18.75
CA ARG A 424 -9.13 -21.52 -18.45
C ARG A 424 -9.58 -21.12 -17.05
N ARG A 425 -10.85 -20.75 -16.90
CA ARG A 425 -11.44 -20.68 -15.55
C ARG A 425 -11.28 -22.07 -14.92
N ALA A 426 -10.85 -22.11 -13.66
CA ALA A 426 -11.10 -23.29 -12.86
C ALA A 426 -12.61 -23.55 -12.85
N PRO A 427 -13.04 -24.79 -12.90
CA PRO A 427 -14.47 -25.14 -12.95
C PRO A 427 -15.24 -24.56 -11.79
#